data_ed0cfb7dc7edf956d68dbd339c4bbb00
#
_entry.id   ed0cfb7dc7edf956d68dbd339c4bbb00
#
_cell.length_a   1.000
_cell.length_b   1.000
_cell.length_c   1.000
_cell.angle_alpha   90.00
_cell.angle_beta   90.00
_cell.angle_gamma   90.00
#
_symmetry.space_group_name_H-M   'P 1'
#
loop_
_entity.id
_entity.type
_entity.pdbx_description
1 polymer ?
#
loop_
_entity_poly.entity_id
_entity_poly.type
_entity_poly.pdbx_seq_one_letter_code
_entity_poly.pdbx_strand_id
1 'polypeptide(L)'
;KEILQIQTTGLIARLEHINCKKAVLGISGGLDSTLALLVTVMAFDKLGIPRENVIGITMPGLGTTHRTKSNAVDLMEVLGVTTREISVVAAVEQHFKDIGHDPKVMDSTYENAQARERTQILMDIANQENGLVIGTGDLSELALGWCTYNGDHMSMYAVNASVPKT
;
A
#
# COMPACT_ATOMS: atom_id res chain seq x y z
N LYS A 1 -11.95 8.51 -16.55
CA LYS A 1 -11.08 7.78 -17.50
C LYS A 1 -9.75 8.47 -17.73
N GLU A 2 -9.74 9.79 -17.93
CA GLU A 2 -8.51 10.54 -18.16
C GLU A 2 -7.59 10.50 -16.97
N ILE A 3 -8.12 10.60 -15.75
CA ILE A 3 -7.33 10.56 -14.52
C ILE A 3 -6.61 9.22 -14.38
N LEU A 4 -7.33 8.12 -14.65
CA LEU A 4 -6.73 6.78 -14.59
C LEU A 4 -5.62 6.63 -15.64
N GLN A 5 -5.82 7.19 -16.84
CA GLN A 5 -4.80 7.14 -17.90
C GLN A 5 -3.57 7.96 -17.53
N ILE A 6 -3.76 9.14 -16.94
CA ILE A 6 -2.66 9.99 -16.50
C ILE A 6 -1.86 9.30 -15.41
N GLN A 7 -2.54 8.71 -14.41
CA GLN A 7 -1.89 7.98 -13.33
C GLN A 7 -1.16 6.75 -13.84
N THR A 8 -1.78 6.02 -14.76
CA THR A 8 -1.17 4.84 -15.36
C THR A 8 0.08 5.21 -16.14
N THR A 9 0.02 6.27 -16.95
CA THR A 9 1.17 6.76 -17.71
C THR A 9 2.31 7.19 -16.79
N GLY A 10 1.99 7.89 -15.71
CA GLY A 10 2.98 8.32 -14.72
C GLY A 10 3.66 7.14 -14.04
N LEU A 11 2.88 6.13 -13.69
CA LEU A 11 3.43 4.93 -13.05
C LEU A 11 4.31 4.14 -14.02
N ILE A 12 3.88 4.00 -15.27
CA ILE A 12 4.70 3.35 -16.31
C ILE A 12 6.05 4.04 -16.45
N ALA A 13 6.05 5.37 -16.55
CA ALA A 13 7.28 6.14 -16.66
C ALA A 13 8.20 5.90 -15.47
N ARG A 14 7.64 5.86 -14.25
CA ARG A 14 8.43 5.60 -13.05
C ARG A 14 9.03 4.20 -13.04
N LEU A 15 8.22 3.20 -13.36
CA LEU A 15 8.68 1.81 -13.41
C LEU A 15 9.79 1.61 -14.42
N GLU A 16 9.66 2.23 -15.60
CA GLU A 16 10.69 2.17 -16.64
C GLU A 16 11.96 2.90 -16.20
N HIS A 17 11.82 4.05 -15.59
CA HIS A 17 12.95 4.86 -15.15
C HIS A 17 13.83 4.11 -14.14
N ILE A 18 13.21 3.43 -13.17
CA ILE A 18 13.95 2.68 -12.15
C ILE A 18 14.15 1.20 -12.52
N ASN A 19 13.70 0.81 -13.70
CA ASN A 19 13.76 -0.57 -14.21
C ASN A 19 13.18 -1.56 -13.20
N CYS A 20 11.98 -1.25 -12.68
CA CYS A 20 11.31 -2.05 -11.67
C CYS A 20 10.19 -2.86 -12.30
N LYS A 21 10.09 -4.13 -11.95
CA LYS A 21 9.11 -5.06 -12.50
C LYS A 21 8.18 -5.68 -11.46
N LYS A 22 8.23 -5.19 -10.23
CA LYS A 22 7.36 -5.64 -9.15
C LYS A 22 6.80 -4.44 -8.40
N ALA A 23 5.55 -4.55 -7.96
CA ALA A 23 4.90 -3.51 -7.17
C ALA A 23 4.26 -4.13 -5.94
N VAL A 24 4.28 -3.38 -4.84
CA VAL A 24 3.71 -3.82 -3.56
C VAL A 24 2.68 -2.79 -3.12
N LEU A 25 1.48 -3.24 -2.79
CA LEU A 25 0.39 -2.37 -2.36
C LEU A 25 -0.28 -2.91 -1.10
N GLY A 26 -0.65 -2.00 -0.21
CA GLY A 26 -1.54 -2.33 0.90
C GLY A 26 -2.98 -2.19 0.44
N ILE A 27 -3.76 -3.23 0.56
CA ILE A 27 -5.16 -3.25 0.10
C ILE A 27 -6.08 -3.31 1.31
N SER A 28 -6.74 -2.20 1.59
CA SER A 28 -7.68 -2.09 2.71
C SER A 28 -9.11 -2.46 2.35
N GLY A 29 -9.42 -2.47 1.06
CA GLY A 29 -10.78 -2.62 0.56
C GLY A 29 -11.48 -1.29 0.36
N GLY A 30 -10.84 -0.17 0.71
CA GLY A 30 -11.37 1.17 0.47
C GLY A 30 -11.15 1.62 -0.96
N LEU A 31 -11.76 2.75 -1.31
CA LEU A 31 -11.72 3.28 -2.68
C LEU A 31 -10.31 3.61 -3.14
N ASP A 32 -9.51 4.25 -2.28
CA ASP A 32 -8.16 4.67 -2.65
C ASP A 32 -7.25 3.49 -2.97
N SER A 33 -7.31 2.43 -2.16
CA SER A 33 -6.49 1.24 -2.41
C SER A 33 -6.97 0.48 -3.65
N THR A 34 -8.28 0.45 -3.89
CA THR A 34 -8.86 -0.17 -5.08
C THR A 34 -8.39 0.56 -6.34
N LEU A 35 -8.44 1.89 -6.32
CA LEU A 35 -8.00 2.72 -7.44
C LEU A 35 -6.52 2.51 -7.73
N ALA A 36 -5.69 2.53 -6.70
CA ALA A 36 -4.25 2.30 -6.85
C ALA A 36 -3.95 0.93 -7.43
N LEU A 37 -4.68 -0.09 -7.00
CA LEU A 37 -4.53 -1.45 -7.52
C LEU A 37 -4.87 -1.51 -9.00
N LEU A 38 -5.98 -0.90 -9.41
CA LEU A 38 -6.40 -0.86 -10.81
C LEU A 38 -5.38 -0.15 -11.69
N VAL A 39 -4.88 1.00 -11.25
CA VAL A 39 -3.85 1.74 -11.98
C VAL A 39 -2.59 0.89 -12.15
N THR A 40 -2.17 0.20 -11.09
CA THR A 40 -0.99 -0.66 -11.13
C THR A 40 -1.17 -1.82 -12.10
N VAL A 41 -2.31 -2.48 -12.06
CA VAL A 41 -2.61 -3.59 -12.99
C VAL A 41 -2.62 -3.08 -14.44
N MET A 42 -3.23 -1.93 -14.69
CA MET A 42 -3.25 -1.34 -16.03
C MET A 42 -1.84 -1.02 -16.52
N ALA A 43 -0.99 -0.48 -15.65
CA ALA A 43 0.40 -0.18 -16.00
C ALA A 43 1.19 -1.45 -16.33
N PHE A 44 1.03 -2.50 -15.53
CA PHE A 44 1.72 -3.76 -15.76
C PHE A 44 1.24 -4.43 -17.05
N ASP A 45 -0.06 -4.39 -17.33
CA ASP A 45 -0.59 -4.93 -18.59
C ASP A 45 0.01 -4.22 -19.79
N LYS A 46 0.11 -2.89 -19.76
CA LYS A 46 0.70 -2.11 -20.85
C LYS A 46 2.19 -2.38 -21.04
N LEU A 47 2.89 -2.65 -19.95
CA LEU A 47 4.32 -2.97 -19.99
C LEU A 47 4.58 -4.43 -20.35
N GLY A 48 3.56 -5.26 -20.41
CA GLY A 48 3.70 -6.68 -20.68
C GLY A 48 4.29 -7.46 -19.51
N ILE A 49 4.16 -6.94 -18.28
CA ILE A 49 4.64 -7.60 -17.08
C ILE A 49 3.49 -8.42 -16.49
N PRO A 50 3.73 -9.68 -16.08
CA PRO A 50 2.67 -10.50 -15.51
C PRO A 50 2.03 -9.86 -14.28
N ARG A 51 0.72 -10.01 -14.15
CA ARG A 51 -0.02 -9.46 -13.01
C ARG A 51 0.41 -10.07 -11.68
N GLU A 52 0.97 -11.27 -11.68
CA GLU A 52 1.49 -11.91 -10.47
C GLU A 52 2.65 -11.13 -9.86
N ASN A 53 3.28 -10.22 -10.62
CA ASN A 53 4.31 -9.33 -10.10
C ASN A 53 3.74 -8.14 -9.33
N VAL A 54 2.43 -7.97 -9.33
CA VAL A 54 1.73 -7.03 -8.44
C VAL A 54 1.37 -7.78 -7.17
N ILE A 55 1.89 -7.35 -6.04
CA ILE A 55 1.69 -8.00 -4.74
C ILE A 55 0.75 -7.13 -3.90
N GLY A 56 -0.46 -7.61 -3.71
CA GLY A 56 -1.45 -6.96 -2.86
C GLY A 56 -1.44 -7.58 -1.47
N ILE A 57 -1.32 -6.75 -0.45
CA ILE A 57 -1.21 -7.21 0.93
C ILE A 57 -2.34 -6.64 1.75
N THR A 58 -3.15 -7.52 2.35
CA THR A 58 -4.13 -7.11 3.35
C THR A 58 -3.47 -7.18 4.72
N MET A 59 -3.64 -6.12 5.50
CA MET A 59 -2.98 -6.01 6.80
C MET A 59 -4.02 -5.71 7.87
N PRO A 60 -4.79 -6.72 8.30
CA PRO A 60 -5.81 -6.49 9.32
C PRO A 60 -5.17 -6.02 10.62
N GLY A 61 -5.83 -5.03 11.23
CA GLY A 61 -5.38 -4.46 12.48
C GLY A 61 -6.50 -4.52 13.51
N LEU A 62 -6.33 -3.77 14.58
CA LEU A 62 -7.33 -3.61 15.60
C LEU A 62 -8.54 -2.89 14.98
N GLY A 63 -9.72 -3.45 15.11
CA GLY A 63 -10.93 -2.85 14.58
C GLY A 63 -11.22 -3.12 13.10
N THR A 64 -10.39 -3.91 12.40
CA THR A 64 -10.64 -4.27 11.01
C THR A 64 -11.88 -5.17 10.90
N THR A 65 -12.80 -4.80 10.01
CA THR A 65 -14.00 -5.60 9.80
C THR A 65 -13.73 -6.75 8.83
N HIS A 66 -14.38 -7.88 9.07
CA HIS A 66 -14.25 -9.07 8.22
C HIS A 66 -14.73 -8.79 6.79
N ARG A 67 -15.79 -8.01 6.63
CA ARG A 67 -16.38 -7.69 5.33
C ARG A 67 -15.41 -6.94 4.42
N THR A 68 -14.73 -5.93 4.94
CA THR A 68 -13.77 -5.13 4.18
C THR A 68 -12.62 -5.99 3.68
N LYS A 69 -12.12 -6.86 4.54
CA LYS A 69 -11.05 -7.80 4.20
C LYS A 69 -11.47 -8.76 3.08
N SER A 70 -12.68 -9.30 3.17
CA SER A 70 -13.19 -10.26 2.18
C SER A 70 -13.30 -9.61 0.79
N ASN A 71 -13.82 -8.37 0.74
CA ASN A 71 -13.94 -7.64 -0.53
C ASN A 71 -12.59 -7.39 -1.18
N ALA A 72 -11.59 -7.06 -0.37
CA ALA A 72 -10.23 -6.83 -0.87
C ALA A 72 -9.64 -8.08 -1.48
N VAL A 73 -9.79 -9.22 -0.79
CA VAL A 73 -9.27 -10.51 -1.26
C VAL A 73 -9.96 -10.91 -2.56
N ASP A 74 -11.27 -10.77 -2.63
CA ASP A 74 -12.04 -11.12 -3.83
C ASP A 74 -11.58 -10.32 -5.04
N LEU A 75 -11.37 -9.02 -4.87
CA LEU A 75 -10.90 -8.16 -5.96
C LEU A 75 -9.54 -8.60 -6.46
N MET A 76 -8.62 -8.88 -5.55
CA MET A 76 -7.26 -9.30 -5.92
C MET A 76 -7.26 -10.64 -6.66
N GLU A 77 -8.11 -11.57 -6.26
CA GLU A 77 -8.26 -12.86 -6.93
C GLU A 77 -8.78 -12.69 -8.35
N VAL A 78 -9.80 -11.84 -8.52
CA VAL A 78 -10.37 -11.54 -9.85
C VAL A 78 -9.32 -10.94 -10.78
N LEU A 79 -8.47 -10.07 -10.26
CA LEU A 79 -7.44 -9.42 -11.06
C LEU A 79 -6.22 -10.31 -11.33
N GLY A 80 -6.07 -11.40 -10.60
CA GLY A 80 -4.96 -12.33 -10.80
C GLY A 80 -3.63 -11.85 -10.25
N VAL A 81 -3.65 -10.94 -9.27
CA VAL A 81 -2.43 -10.46 -8.61
C VAL A 81 -2.06 -11.39 -7.45
N THR A 82 -0.81 -11.32 -7.02
CA THR A 82 -0.34 -12.08 -5.86
C THR A 82 -0.95 -11.47 -4.60
N THR A 83 -1.57 -12.32 -3.78
CA THR A 83 -2.28 -11.89 -2.57
C THR A 83 -1.58 -12.41 -1.32
N ARG A 84 -1.36 -11.53 -0.35
CA ARG A 84 -0.81 -11.89 0.96
C ARG A 84 -1.62 -11.25 2.07
N GLU A 85 -1.65 -11.90 3.22
CA GLU A 85 -2.29 -11.36 4.41
C GLU A 85 -1.25 -11.32 5.53
N ILE A 86 -1.04 -10.14 6.11
CA ILE A 86 -0.12 -9.95 7.22
C ILE A 86 -0.81 -9.10 8.28
N SER A 87 -1.19 -9.71 9.40
CA SER A 87 -1.82 -8.98 10.50
C SER A 87 -0.81 -8.08 11.20
N VAL A 88 -1.23 -6.85 11.55
CA VAL A 88 -0.40 -5.94 12.34
C VAL A 88 -0.72 -6.01 13.83
N VAL A 89 -1.70 -6.82 14.22
CA VAL A 89 -2.21 -6.85 15.59
C VAL A 89 -1.12 -7.16 16.60
N ALA A 90 -0.38 -8.25 16.41
CA ALA A 90 0.65 -8.66 17.37
C ALA A 90 1.76 -7.62 17.50
N ALA A 91 2.22 -7.06 16.37
CA ALA A 91 3.28 -6.05 16.39
C ALA A 91 2.83 -4.77 17.08
N VAL A 92 1.62 -4.31 16.78
CA VAL A 92 1.07 -3.09 17.37
C VAL A 92 0.81 -3.28 18.87
N GLU A 93 0.31 -4.44 19.27
CA GLU A 93 0.08 -4.73 20.69
C GLU A 93 1.40 -4.73 21.47
N GLN A 94 2.45 -5.30 20.90
CA GLN A 94 3.76 -5.27 21.52
C GLN A 94 4.29 -3.83 21.62
N HIS A 95 4.11 -3.06 20.55
CA HIS A 95 4.53 -1.66 20.52
C HIS A 95 3.80 -0.84 21.58
N PHE A 96 2.50 -1.06 21.77
CA PHE A 96 1.71 -0.36 22.79
C PHE A 96 2.21 -0.70 24.21
N LYS A 97 2.56 -1.95 24.45
CA LYS A 97 3.17 -2.34 25.74
C LYS A 97 4.48 -1.62 25.97
N ASP A 98 5.31 -1.54 24.93
CA ASP A 98 6.64 -0.92 25.02
C ASP A 98 6.56 0.57 25.36
N ILE A 99 5.57 1.28 24.79
CA ILE A 99 5.40 2.72 25.02
C ILE A 99 4.43 3.04 26.16
N GLY A 100 3.80 2.03 26.76
CA GLY A 100 2.84 2.23 27.83
C GLY A 100 1.49 2.79 27.39
N HIS A 101 1.09 2.52 26.15
CA HIS A 101 -0.19 2.99 25.63
C HIS A 101 -1.29 1.95 25.87
N ASP A 102 -2.43 2.39 26.41
CA ASP A 102 -3.59 1.52 26.60
C ASP A 102 -4.27 1.26 25.26
N PRO A 103 -4.34 -0.01 24.80
CA PRO A 103 -4.95 -0.31 23.50
C PRO A 103 -6.44 -0.01 23.43
N LYS A 104 -7.10 0.30 24.53
CA LYS A 104 -8.51 0.70 24.56
C LYS A 104 -8.69 2.18 24.24
N VAL A 105 -7.61 2.97 24.30
CA VAL A 105 -7.66 4.41 23.98
C VAL A 105 -7.44 4.60 22.50
N MET A 106 -8.53 4.85 21.76
CA MET A 106 -8.52 4.97 20.31
C MET A 106 -8.23 6.40 19.86
N ASP A 107 -7.04 6.87 20.16
CA ASP A 107 -6.57 8.22 19.84
C ASP A 107 -5.63 8.22 18.61
N SER A 108 -4.95 9.34 18.39
CA SER A 108 -3.99 9.46 17.29
C SER A 108 -2.86 8.44 17.37
N THR A 109 -2.40 8.14 18.59
CA THR A 109 -1.35 7.12 18.78
C THR A 109 -1.85 5.75 18.33
N TYR A 110 -3.07 5.39 18.69
CA TYR A 110 -3.70 4.13 18.31
C TYR A 110 -3.76 3.99 16.78
N GLU A 111 -4.26 5.02 16.10
CA GLU A 111 -4.43 4.98 14.64
C GLU A 111 -3.08 5.03 13.91
N ASN A 112 -2.22 5.95 14.30
CA ASN A 112 -0.96 6.17 13.59
C ASN A 112 0.04 5.03 13.80
N ALA A 113 0.05 4.40 14.97
CA ALA A 113 0.93 3.25 15.20
C ALA A 113 0.60 2.11 14.26
N GLN A 114 -0.70 1.86 14.03
CA GLN A 114 -1.13 0.84 13.08
C GLN A 114 -0.77 1.20 11.64
N ALA A 115 -0.96 2.47 11.27
CA ALA A 115 -0.61 2.95 9.92
C ALA A 115 0.89 2.85 9.67
N ARG A 116 1.72 3.19 10.66
CA ARG A 116 3.19 3.09 10.54
C ARG A 116 3.64 1.64 10.39
N GLU A 117 3.02 0.72 11.13
CA GLU A 117 3.36 -0.70 11.01
C GLU A 117 3.01 -1.24 9.62
N ARG A 118 1.87 -0.84 9.08
CA ARG A 118 1.50 -1.23 7.72
C ARG A 118 2.50 -0.71 6.70
N THR A 119 2.93 0.54 6.84
CA THR A 119 3.92 1.14 5.96
C THR A 119 5.25 0.39 6.05
N GLN A 120 5.69 0.06 7.25
CA GLN A 120 6.93 -0.69 7.46
C GLN A 120 6.89 -2.04 6.76
N ILE A 121 5.79 -2.77 6.89
CA ILE A 121 5.61 -4.06 6.22
C ILE A 121 5.74 -3.92 4.71
N LEU A 122 5.06 -2.92 4.13
CA LEU A 122 5.10 -2.70 2.68
C LEU A 122 6.50 -2.37 2.20
N MET A 123 7.20 -1.51 2.91
CA MET A 123 8.57 -1.12 2.54
C MET A 123 9.55 -2.27 2.64
N ASP A 124 9.43 -3.08 3.70
CA ASP A 124 10.31 -4.24 3.88
C ASP A 124 10.07 -5.30 2.81
N ILE A 125 8.81 -5.56 2.47
CA ILE A 125 8.50 -6.53 1.41
C ILE A 125 8.99 -6.01 0.06
N ALA A 126 8.84 -4.72 -0.21
CA ALA A 126 9.37 -4.13 -1.44
C ALA A 126 10.88 -4.30 -1.52
N ASN A 127 11.59 -4.14 -0.41
CA ASN A 127 13.03 -4.38 -0.38
C ASN A 127 13.37 -5.84 -0.64
N GLN A 128 12.62 -6.77 -0.06
CA GLN A 128 12.83 -8.20 -0.28
C GLN A 128 12.61 -8.60 -1.74
N GLU A 129 11.62 -7.98 -2.38
CA GLU A 129 11.20 -8.34 -3.74
C GLU A 129 11.82 -7.45 -4.82
N ASN A 130 12.61 -6.47 -4.44
CA ASN A 130 13.13 -5.44 -5.35
C ASN A 130 11.99 -4.73 -6.09
N GLY A 131 10.93 -4.42 -5.34
CA GLY A 131 9.72 -3.81 -5.89
C GLY A 131 9.57 -2.36 -5.48
N LEU A 132 8.55 -1.73 -6.04
CA LEU A 132 8.16 -0.35 -5.74
C LEU A 132 6.89 -0.37 -4.89
N VAL A 133 6.88 0.35 -3.78
CA VAL A 133 5.66 0.50 -2.99
C VAL A 133 4.77 1.53 -3.66
N ILE A 134 3.52 1.14 -3.92
CA ILE A 134 2.52 2.06 -4.45
C ILE A 134 1.70 2.60 -3.29
N GLY A 135 1.85 3.88 -3.01
CA GLY A 135 1.15 4.53 -1.90
C GLY A 135 -0.28 4.91 -2.21
N THR A 136 -1.13 4.89 -1.21
CA THR A 136 -2.56 5.20 -1.32
C THR A 136 -2.98 6.20 -0.25
N GLY A 137 -3.58 7.30 -0.66
CA GLY A 137 -4.21 8.25 0.26
C GLY A 137 -3.35 8.66 1.46
N ASP A 138 -3.94 8.60 2.64
CA ASP A 138 -3.29 9.00 3.89
C ASP A 138 -2.04 8.17 4.20
N LEU A 139 -2.06 6.89 3.85
CA LEU A 139 -0.90 6.02 4.02
C LEU A 139 0.26 6.52 3.16
N SER A 140 -0.02 6.99 1.96
CA SER A 140 0.97 7.56 1.05
C SER A 140 1.64 8.79 1.66
N GLU A 141 0.86 9.71 2.20
CA GLU A 141 1.39 10.94 2.82
C GLU A 141 2.28 10.61 4.01
N LEU A 142 1.84 9.71 4.88
CA LEU A 142 2.60 9.29 6.05
C LEU A 142 3.92 8.63 5.62
N ALA A 143 3.86 7.75 4.64
CA ALA A 143 5.03 7.03 4.17
C ALA A 143 6.03 7.95 3.45
N LEU A 144 5.54 8.92 2.68
CA LEU A 144 6.41 9.89 2.00
C LEU A 144 7.18 10.74 3.00
N GLY A 145 6.51 11.19 4.07
CA GLY A 145 7.17 11.93 5.13
C GLY A 145 8.25 11.10 5.81
N TRP A 146 7.94 9.84 6.10
CA TRP A 146 8.89 8.93 6.71
C TRP A 146 10.06 8.61 5.78
N CYS A 147 9.77 8.33 4.52
CA CYS A 147 10.81 8.03 3.52
C CYS A 147 11.75 9.21 3.32
N THR A 148 11.23 10.42 3.28
CA THR A 148 12.04 11.63 3.14
C THR A 148 13.02 11.75 4.31
N TYR A 149 12.53 11.46 5.51
CA TYR A 149 13.35 11.53 6.73
C TYR A 149 14.44 10.45 6.75
N ASN A 150 14.10 9.24 6.28
CA ASN A 150 15.00 8.08 6.32
C ASN A 150 15.79 7.87 5.02
N GLY A 151 15.54 8.66 3.99
CA GLY A 151 16.24 8.51 2.72
C GLY A 151 15.73 7.39 1.82
N ASP A 152 14.61 6.76 2.16
CA ASP A 152 14.05 5.63 1.42
C ASP A 152 13.01 6.04 0.37
N HIS A 153 12.94 7.32 0.04
CA HIS A 153 11.92 7.86 -0.86
C HIS A 153 11.96 7.26 -2.27
N MET A 154 13.05 6.62 -2.65
CA MET A 154 13.18 6.00 -3.98
C MET A 154 12.37 4.71 -4.13
N SER A 155 11.96 4.09 -3.04
CA SER A 155 11.24 2.81 -3.08
C SER A 155 9.71 2.96 -3.08
N MET A 156 9.22 4.20 -3.15
CA MET A 156 7.78 4.43 -3.06
C MET A 156 7.27 5.36 -4.16
N TYR A 157 6.07 5.08 -4.66
CA TYR A 157 5.37 5.92 -5.61
C TYR A 157 3.95 6.19 -5.12
N ALA A 158 3.56 7.46 -5.06
CA ALA A 158 2.22 7.87 -4.61
C ALA A 158 1.30 8.08 -5.81
N VAL A 159 0.47 7.08 -6.12
CA VAL A 159 -0.45 7.12 -7.25
C VAL A 159 -1.43 8.29 -7.14
N ASN A 160 -1.97 8.50 -5.94
CA ASN A 160 -3.01 9.50 -5.74
C ASN A 160 -2.49 10.92 -5.53
N ALA A 161 -1.17 11.12 -5.54
CA ALA A 161 -0.58 12.44 -5.34
C ALA A 161 -0.91 13.43 -6.47
N SER A 162 -1.20 12.92 -7.66
CA SER A 162 -1.53 13.75 -8.82
C SER A 162 -3.03 14.00 -8.98
N VAL A 163 -3.86 13.48 -8.10
CA VAL A 163 -5.31 13.65 -8.15
C VAL A 163 -5.71 14.88 -7.34
N PRO A 164 -6.40 15.87 -7.96
CA PRO A 164 -6.88 17.04 -7.20
C PRO A 164 -7.87 16.64 -6.10
N LYS A 165 -7.67 17.17 -4.92
CA LYS A 165 -8.58 16.97 -3.80
C LYS A 165 -9.68 18.02 -3.85
N THR A 166 -10.72 17.75 -4.58
CA THR A 166 -11.89 18.65 -4.62
C THR A 166 -13.13 17.93 -4.20
#